data_038e494d2205a0906288c493dcecea4d
#
_entry.id   038e494d2205a0906288c493dcecea4d
#
_cell.length_a   1.000
_cell.length_b   1.000
_cell.length_c   1.000
_cell.angle_alpha   90.00
_cell.angle_beta   90.00
_cell.angle_gamma   90.00
#
_symmetry.space_group_name_H-M   'P 1'
#
loop_
_entity.id
_entity.type
_entity.pdbx_description
1 polymer ?
#
loop_
_entity_poly.entity_id
_entity_poly.type
_entity_poly.pdbx_seq_one_letter_code
_entity_poly.pdbx_strand_id
1 'polypeptide(L)'
;MSQRPVQFSPSHPVIREYHRSLGELRSRGVDHESGLRHAFQNLLSDSARLHRWNLIAELGAKAGGHSIRPDGTLWDANNLARGYWEAKDTHDDLARAIERKIRQGYPINNTIFEDTRRAVLY
;
A
#
# COMPACT_ATOMS: atom_id res chain seq x y z
N MET A 1 18.43 -20.64 -0.12
CA MET A 1 17.22 -21.14 0.57
C MET A 1 16.07 -20.21 0.30
N SER A 2 15.00 -20.73 -0.26
CA SER A 2 13.79 -19.96 -0.42
C SER A 2 13.08 -19.82 0.92
N GLN A 3 12.71 -18.59 1.28
CA GLN A 3 11.86 -18.37 2.44
C GLN A 3 10.44 -18.83 2.13
N ARG A 4 9.79 -19.47 3.09
CA ARG A 4 8.38 -19.76 2.97
C ARG A 4 7.61 -18.45 2.96
N PRO A 5 6.64 -18.25 2.04
CA PRO A 5 5.80 -17.08 2.10
C PRO A 5 5.03 -17.03 3.40
N VAL A 6 4.91 -15.84 3.98
CA VAL A 6 4.07 -15.62 5.16
C VAL A 6 2.62 -15.72 4.72
N GLN A 7 1.85 -16.58 5.38
CA GLN A 7 0.42 -16.68 5.12
C GLN A 7 -0.34 -15.84 6.14
N PHE A 8 -1.16 -14.94 5.63
CA PHE A 8 -2.00 -14.08 6.47
C PHE A 8 -3.39 -14.68 6.60
N SER A 9 -3.77 -15.03 7.81
CA SER A 9 -5.17 -15.32 8.14
C SER A 9 -5.81 -14.05 8.68
N PRO A 10 -7.16 -13.98 8.75
CA PRO A 10 -7.82 -12.84 9.39
C PRO A 10 -7.41 -12.60 10.84
N SER A 11 -6.91 -13.63 11.52
CA SER A 11 -6.45 -13.54 12.90
C SER A 11 -4.95 -13.24 13.04
N HIS A 12 -4.21 -13.08 11.92
CA HIS A 12 -2.80 -12.74 12.00
C HIS A 12 -2.62 -11.40 12.72
N PRO A 13 -1.63 -11.25 13.63
CA PRO A 13 -1.46 -10.02 14.40
C PRO A 13 -1.39 -8.75 13.56
N VAL A 14 -0.73 -8.79 12.41
CA VAL A 14 -0.63 -7.63 11.50
C VAL A 14 -2.01 -7.23 10.97
N ILE A 15 -2.84 -8.20 10.59
CA ILE A 15 -4.20 -7.95 10.09
C ILE A 15 -5.10 -7.43 11.21
N ARG A 16 -5.00 -8.02 12.40
CA ARG A 16 -5.79 -7.57 13.58
C ARG A 16 -5.45 -6.13 13.93
N GLU A 17 -4.18 -5.77 13.92
CA GLU A 17 -3.76 -4.39 14.20
C GLU A 17 -4.31 -3.40 13.19
N TYR A 18 -4.33 -3.77 11.91
CA TYR A 18 -4.92 -2.94 10.86
C TYR A 18 -6.40 -2.65 11.15
N HIS A 19 -7.18 -3.68 11.43
CA HIS A 19 -8.61 -3.51 11.73
C HIS A 19 -8.84 -2.72 13.00
N ARG A 20 -8.01 -2.93 14.02
CA ARG A 20 -8.07 -2.16 15.27
C ARG A 20 -7.82 -0.68 15.01
N SER A 21 -6.78 -0.36 14.24
CA SER A 21 -6.44 1.03 13.89
C SER A 21 -7.55 1.71 13.11
N LEU A 22 -8.11 1.04 12.11
CA LEU A 22 -9.24 1.59 11.34
C LEU A 22 -10.46 1.85 12.22
N GLY A 23 -10.79 0.90 13.08
CA GLY A 23 -11.93 1.03 13.99
C GLY A 23 -11.76 2.20 14.95
N GLU A 24 -10.55 2.39 15.49
CA GLU A 24 -10.25 3.50 16.37
C GLU A 24 -10.38 4.86 15.66
N LEU A 25 -9.82 4.97 14.45
CA LEU A 25 -9.92 6.20 13.67
C LEU A 25 -11.37 6.53 13.32
N ARG A 26 -12.13 5.55 12.86
CA ARG A 26 -13.54 5.73 12.52
C ARG A 26 -14.39 6.11 13.73
N SER A 27 -14.09 5.55 14.91
CA SER A 27 -14.80 5.89 16.15
C SER A 27 -14.58 7.35 16.55
N ARG A 28 -13.50 7.96 16.07
CA ARG A 28 -13.19 9.37 16.28
C ARG A 28 -13.66 10.26 15.13
N GLY A 29 -14.45 9.72 14.20
CA GLY A 29 -14.97 10.46 13.06
C GLY A 29 -13.99 10.67 11.91
N VAL A 30 -12.87 9.95 11.89
CA VAL A 30 -11.88 10.05 10.82
C VAL A 30 -12.29 9.10 9.69
N ASP A 31 -12.69 9.65 8.54
CA ASP A 31 -13.13 8.88 7.38
C ASP A 31 -12.52 9.35 6.05
N HIS A 32 -11.63 10.34 6.08
CA HIS A 32 -10.98 10.87 4.88
C HIS A 32 -9.64 10.18 4.61
N GLU A 33 -9.19 10.23 3.36
CA GLU A 33 -7.98 9.53 2.89
C GLU A 33 -6.76 9.81 3.76
N SER A 34 -6.44 11.08 3.99
CA SER A 34 -5.22 11.44 4.71
C SER A 34 -5.22 10.93 6.16
N GLY A 35 -6.40 10.80 6.77
CA GLY A 35 -6.52 10.27 8.13
C GLY A 35 -6.43 8.74 8.19
N LEU A 36 -6.96 8.04 7.17
CA LEU A 36 -7.00 6.58 7.14
C LEU A 36 -5.78 5.95 6.48
N ARG A 37 -5.04 6.71 5.67
CA ARG A 37 -3.87 6.23 4.93
C ARG A 37 -2.86 5.52 5.83
N HIS A 38 -2.62 6.07 7.02
CA HIS A 38 -1.61 5.53 7.94
C HIS A 38 -1.91 4.11 8.40
N ALA A 39 -3.18 3.74 8.51
CA ALA A 39 -3.53 2.38 8.91
C ALA A 39 -3.04 1.36 7.90
N PHE A 40 -3.28 1.61 6.61
CA PHE A 40 -2.81 0.72 5.55
C PHE A 40 -1.30 0.81 5.37
N GLN A 41 -0.72 1.99 5.51
CA GLN A 41 0.74 2.18 5.48
C GLN A 41 1.41 1.31 6.54
N ASN A 42 0.88 1.30 7.76
CA ASN A 42 1.40 0.48 8.84
C ASN A 42 1.23 -1.01 8.55
N LEU A 43 0.10 -1.41 7.98
CA LEU A 43 -0.12 -2.79 7.54
C LEU A 43 0.96 -3.23 6.55
N LEU A 44 1.23 -2.43 5.53
CA LEU A 44 2.26 -2.74 4.54
C LEU A 44 3.65 -2.74 5.16
N SER A 45 3.95 -1.77 6.01
CA SER A 45 5.26 -1.66 6.67
C SER A 45 5.53 -2.87 7.58
N ASP A 46 4.54 -3.25 8.39
CA ASP A 46 4.67 -4.40 9.30
C ASP A 46 4.78 -5.70 8.51
N SER A 47 3.99 -5.85 7.44
CA SER A 47 4.06 -7.02 6.56
C SER A 47 5.41 -7.11 5.85
N ALA A 48 5.91 -5.97 5.36
CA ALA A 48 7.20 -5.91 4.67
C ALA A 48 8.34 -6.38 5.58
N ARG A 49 8.35 -5.94 6.84
CA ARG A 49 9.39 -6.33 7.79
C ARG A 49 9.46 -7.84 8.04
N LEU A 50 8.33 -8.55 7.93
CA LEU A 50 8.31 -10.01 8.04
C LEU A 50 9.12 -10.68 6.92
N HIS A 51 9.32 -9.98 5.80
CA HIS A 51 10.09 -10.46 4.66
C HIS A 51 11.45 -9.76 4.52
N ARG A 52 11.87 -8.99 5.51
CA ARG A 52 13.08 -8.15 5.48
C ARG A 52 13.02 -7.09 4.38
N TRP A 53 11.83 -6.63 4.05
CA TRP A 53 11.63 -5.50 3.16
C TRP A 53 11.31 -4.25 3.98
N ASN A 54 11.43 -3.08 3.35
CA ASN A 54 11.11 -1.81 3.96
C ASN A 54 10.12 -1.05 3.08
N LEU A 55 9.13 -0.43 3.71
CA LEU A 55 8.26 0.51 3.04
C LEU A 55 8.84 1.91 3.20
N ILE A 56 9.07 2.59 2.07
CA ILE A 56 9.57 3.96 2.05
C ILE A 56 8.48 4.86 1.48
N ALA A 57 8.08 5.85 2.27
CA ALA A 57 7.00 6.75 1.89
C ALA A 57 7.45 7.79 0.87
N GLU A 58 6.61 8.09 -0.08
CA GLU A 58 6.71 9.22 -1.01
C GLU A 58 8.05 9.34 -1.75
N LEU A 59 8.64 8.22 -2.12
CA LEU A 59 9.90 8.20 -2.86
C LEU A 59 9.61 8.37 -4.35
N GLY A 60 10.23 9.36 -4.98
CA GLY A 60 10.15 9.54 -6.42
C GLY A 60 10.85 8.41 -7.17
N ALA A 61 10.27 7.98 -8.29
CA ALA A 61 10.80 6.91 -9.12
C ALA A 61 10.53 7.20 -10.60
N LYS A 62 11.23 6.47 -11.48
CA LYS A 62 10.94 6.48 -12.91
C LYS A 62 10.41 5.11 -13.32
N ALA A 63 9.32 5.12 -14.07
CA ALA A 63 8.69 3.91 -14.57
C ALA A 63 8.32 4.13 -16.05
N GLY A 64 8.89 3.31 -16.95
CA GLY A 64 8.63 3.40 -18.38
C GLY A 64 8.90 4.79 -18.96
N GLY A 65 9.91 5.50 -18.47
CA GLY A 65 10.24 6.85 -18.93
C GLY A 65 9.43 7.96 -18.27
N HIS A 66 8.49 7.61 -17.40
CA HIS A 66 7.66 8.57 -16.66
C HIS A 66 8.18 8.75 -15.23
N SER A 67 8.07 9.97 -14.71
CA SER A 67 8.35 10.24 -13.29
C SER A 67 7.07 10.00 -12.49
N ILE A 68 7.16 9.17 -11.47
CA ILE A 68 6.04 8.87 -10.56
C ILE A 68 6.49 9.12 -9.12
N ARG A 69 5.51 9.34 -8.25
CA ARG A 69 5.75 9.46 -6.81
C ARG A 69 4.69 8.69 -6.05
N PRO A 70 4.85 7.37 -5.94
CA PRO A 70 3.90 6.55 -5.18
C PRO A 70 3.86 6.96 -3.71
N ASP A 71 2.74 6.69 -3.06
CA ASP A 71 2.64 6.92 -1.62
C ASP A 71 3.60 6.03 -0.83
N GLY A 72 3.92 4.85 -1.35
CA GLY A 72 4.93 3.98 -0.77
C GLY A 72 5.62 3.12 -1.80
N THR A 73 6.88 2.81 -1.53
CA THR A 73 7.70 1.89 -2.32
C THR A 73 8.24 0.80 -1.41
N LEU A 74 8.08 -0.45 -1.81
CA LEU A 74 8.60 -1.61 -1.08
C LEU A 74 9.98 -1.94 -1.63
N TRP A 75 11.00 -1.83 -0.78
CA TRP A 75 12.38 -2.17 -1.09
C TRP A 75 12.78 -3.45 -0.38
N ASP A 76 13.51 -4.31 -1.08
CA ASP A 76 14.05 -5.52 -0.46
C ASP A 76 15.35 -5.24 0.30
N ALA A 77 15.95 -6.29 0.86
CA ALA A 77 17.19 -6.18 1.64
C ALA A 77 18.39 -5.70 0.81
N ASN A 78 18.31 -5.79 -0.52
CA ASN A 78 19.36 -5.34 -1.45
C ASN A 78 19.07 -3.94 -2.03
N ASN A 79 18.10 -3.23 -1.46
CA ASN A 79 17.68 -1.89 -1.91
C ASN A 79 17.12 -1.86 -3.32
N LEU A 80 16.46 -2.95 -3.73
CA LEU A 80 15.76 -3.02 -5.00
C LEU A 80 14.27 -2.81 -4.78
N ALA A 81 13.65 -1.96 -5.60
CA ALA A 81 12.21 -1.73 -5.56
C ALA A 81 11.47 -2.98 -6.01
N ARG A 82 10.58 -3.50 -5.16
CA ARG A 82 9.80 -4.71 -5.42
C ARG A 82 8.34 -4.42 -5.70
N GLY A 83 7.84 -3.27 -5.29
CA GLY A 83 6.46 -2.93 -5.51
C GLY A 83 6.15 -1.53 -5.04
N TYR A 84 4.96 -1.07 -5.39
CA TYR A 84 4.48 0.27 -5.08
C TYR A 84 3.09 0.23 -4.47
N TRP A 85 2.78 1.26 -3.70
CA TRP A 85 1.47 1.45 -3.11
C TRP A 85 1.00 2.87 -3.40
N GLU A 86 -0.28 2.99 -3.77
CA GLU A 86 -0.94 4.27 -4.00
C GLU A 86 -2.29 4.26 -3.30
N ALA A 87 -2.47 5.17 -2.34
CA ALA A 87 -3.72 5.33 -1.60
C ALA A 87 -4.69 6.23 -2.38
N LYS A 88 -5.98 5.96 -2.22
CA LYS A 88 -7.05 6.78 -2.78
C LYS A 88 -8.11 7.05 -1.73
N ASP A 89 -8.84 8.16 -1.93
CA ASP A 89 -9.97 8.50 -1.08
C ASP A 89 -11.07 7.44 -1.19
N THR A 90 -11.64 7.06 -0.06
CA THR A 90 -12.75 6.10 0.00
C THR A 90 -13.96 6.55 -0.81
N HIS A 91 -14.16 7.84 -0.97
CA HIS A 91 -15.30 8.42 -1.70
C HIS A 91 -15.05 8.55 -3.20
N ASP A 92 -13.81 8.31 -3.68
CA ASP A 92 -13.48 8.35 -5.09
C ASP A 92 -13.86 7.03 -5.78
N ASP A 93 -14.01 7.09 -7.10
CA ASP A 93 -14.13 5.89 -7.92
C ASP A 93 -12.73 5.29 -8.09
N LEU A 94 -12.48 4.19 -7.39
CA LEU A 94 -11.16 3.55 -7.40
C LEU A 94 -10.74 3.11 -8.81
N ALA A 95 -11.67 2.53 -9.59
CA ALA A 95 -11.35 2.08 -10.95
C ALA A 95 -10.88 3.22 -11.84
N ARG A 96 -11.55 4.36 -11.79
CA ARG A 96 -11.15 5.55 -12.56
C ARG A 96 -9.83 6.13 -12.07
N ALA A 97 -9.61 6.13 -10.77
CA ALA A 97 -8.37 6.60 -10.19
C ALA A 97 -7.19 5.72 -10.64
N ILE A 98 -7.37 4.41 -10.67
CA ILE A 98 -6.37 3.46 -11.17
C ILE A 98 -6.06 3.74 -12.64
N GLU A 99 -7.08 3.89 -13.49
CA GLU A 99 -6.88 4.20 -14.92
C GLU A 99 -6.04 5.45 -15.11
N ARG A 100 -6.33 6.51 -14.36
CA ARG A 100 -5.56 7.76 -14.45
C ARG A 100 -4.10 7.55 -14.07
N LYS A 101 -3.84 6.80 -13.01
CA LYS A 101 -2.47 6.53 -12.55
C LYS A 101 -1.68 5.69 -13.55
N ILE A 102 -2.32 4.68 -14.14
CA ILE A 102 -1.69 3.87 -15.18
C ILE A 102 -1.35 4.74 -16.39
N ARG A 103 -2.24 5.64 -16.80
CA ARG A 103 -1.96 6.59 -17.88
C ARG A 103 -0.82 7.55 -17.55
N GLN A 104 -0.62 7.87 -16.26
CA GLN A 104 0.48 8.70 -15.80
C GLN A 104 1.82 7.95 -15.72
N GLY A 105 1.82 6.66 -16.01
CA GLY A 105 3.03 5.85 -16.04
C GLY A 105 3.24 4.96 -14.83
N TYR A 106 2.27 4.83 -13.94
CA TYR A 106 2.38 3.91 -12.81
C TYR A 106 2.46 2.47 -13.32
N PRO A 107 3.36 1.64 -12.74
CA PRO A 107 3.52 0.27 -13.18
C PRO A 107 2.26 -0.57 -12.98
N ILE A 108 2.04 -1.50 -13.90
CA ILE A 108 0.97 -2.51 -13.79
C ILE A 108 1.51 -3.82 -13.21
N ASN A 109 2.72 -3.79 -12.64
CA ASN A 109 3.34 -4.93 -11.96
C ASN A 109 3.62 -4.56 -10.51
N ASN A 110 3.14 -5.39 -9.58
CA ASN A 110 3.42 -5.24 -8.16
C ASN A 110 3.06 -3.85 -7.63
N THR A 111 1.92 -3.31 -8.04
CA THR A 111 1.40 -2.05 -7.55
C THR A 111 0.05 -2.29 -6.89
N ILE A 112 -0.09 -1.85 -5.64
CA ILE A 112 -1.33 -1.92 -4.88
C ILE A 112 -2.00 -0.54 -4.90
N PHE A 113 -3.25 -0.52 -5.39
CA PHE A 113 -4.13 0.66 -5.27
C PHE A 113 -5.17 0.37 -4.20
N GLU A 114 -5.36 1.28 -3.24
CA GLU A 114 -6.16 0.98 -2.06
C GLU A 114 -6.95 2.21 -1.61
N ASP A 115 -8.21 2.00 -1.22
CA ASP A 115 -9.11 3.09 -0.79
C ASP A 115 -9.74 2.85 0.60
N THR A 116 -9.19 1.97 1.41
CA THR A 116 -9.67 1.50 2.72
C THR A 116 -10.88 0.56 2.67
N ARG A 117 -11.53 0.42 1.52
CA ARG A 117 -12.61 -0.56 1.30
C ARG A 117 -12.12 -1.70 0.43
N ARG A 118 -11.28 -1.40 -0.54
CA ARG A 118 -10.74 -2.37 -1.49
C ARG A 118 -9.26 -2.11 -1.73
N ALA A 119 -8.55 -3.18 -2.02
CA ALA A 119 -7.18 -3.10 -2.51
C ALA A 119 -7.10 -3.91 -3.79
N VAL A 120 -6.48 -3.34 -4.82
CA VAL A 120 -6.31 -3.99 -6.11
C VAL A 120 -4.82 -4.07 -6.40
N LEU A 121 -4.34 -5.28 -6.66
CA LEU A 121 -2.93 -5.55 -6.99
C LEU A 121 -2.79 -5.79 -8.49
N TYR A 122 -1.89 -5.06 -9.10
CA TYR A 122 -1.48 -5.27 -10.49
C TYR A 122 -0.12 -5.89 -10.58
#